data_5d8f0e2dd56353dce4be683a2accf3da
#
_entry.id   5d8f0e2dd56353dce4be683a2accf3da
#
_cell.length_a   1.000
_cell.length_b   1.000
_cell.length_c   1.000
_cell.angle_alpha   90.00
_cell.angle_beta   90.00
_cell.angle_gamma   90.00
#
_symmetry.space_group_name_H-M   'P 1'
#
loop_
_entity.id
_entity.type
_entity.pdbx_description
1 polymer ?
#
loop_
_entity_poly.entity_id
_entity_poly.type
_entity_poly.pdbx_seq_one_letter_code
_entity_poly.pdbx_strand_id
1 'polypeptide(L)'
;MPTPVNTTPDDDVVSLLLAGKAHQTWSSYEIDSDLLTPADAWQLQLGLPDGRLPAVLQEGAAVQLRIGRELVLTGRIDDIEDPIEHGAHSLTLRGRDGAAVLVDCSSPIFTRRQATLADIVAQVVRPLGLSKIRIDAAHSLTREKVSVEPGDSAWDTLRNAAEANGLWPWLNRTARWSSAGRTTSAHRWPA
;
A
#
# COMPACT_ATOMS: atom_id res chain seq x y z
N MET A 1 -40.93 15.13 23.33
CA MET A 1 -39.49 15.36 23.43
C MET A 1 -38.86 14.84 22.12
N PRO A 2 -38.19 15.65 21.33
CA PRO A 2 -37.48 15.15 20.16
C PRO A 2 -36.27 14.34 20.62
N THR A 3 -36.14 13.14 20.09
CA THR A 3 -34.98 12.28 20.29
C THR A 3 -33.75 12.99 19.73
N PRO A 4 -32.63 13.09 20.48
CA PRO A 4 -31.42 13.67 19.92
C PRO A 4 -30.97 12.80 18.74
N VAL A 5 -30.88 13.40 17.56
CA VAL A 5 -30.22 12.80 16.40
C VAL A 5 -28.75 12.73 16.77
N ASN A 6 -28.28 11.54 17.06
CA ASN A 6 -26.88 11.28 17.30
C ASN A 6 -26.16 11.42 15.93
N THR A 7 -25.73 12.63 15.61
CA THR A 7 -24.82 12.87 14.49
C THR A 7 -23.43 12.42 14.93
N THR A 8 -23.24 11.11 14.99
CA THR A 8 -21.90 10.55 14.93
C THR A 8 -21.30 11.03 13.60
N PRO A 9 -20.11 11.63 13.57
CA PRO A 9 -19.47 11.95 12.28
C PRO A 9 -19.45 10.65 11.47
N ASP A 10 -19.75 10.74 10.18
CA ASP A 10 -19.79 9.62 9.25
C ASP A 10 -18.51 8.79 9.35
N ASP A 11 -18.46 7.85 10.27
CA ASP A 11 -17.30 6.97 10.46
C ASP A 11 -17.13 5.99 9.29
N ASP A 12 -18.15 5.90 8.41
CA ASP A 12 -18.20 5.00 7.27
C ASP A 12 -17.89 5.68 5.92
N VAL A 13 -17.63 6.98 5.90
CA VAL A 13 -17.35 7.69 4.64
C VAL A 13 -15.96 7.35 4.12
N VAL A 14 -15.93 6.75 2.92
CA VAL A 14 -14.67 6.55 2.19
C VAL A 14 -14.22 7.85 1.56
N SER A 15 -12.99 8.25 1.81
CA SER A 15 -12.39 9.45 1.23
C SER A 15 -11.03 9.15 0.61
N LEU A 16 -10.83 9.67 -0.61
CA LEU A 16 -9.55 9.70 -1.29
C LEU A 16 -8.94 11.08 -1.11
N LEU A 17 -7.78 11.15 -0.46
CA LEU A 17 -6.99 12.36 -0.39
C LEU A 17 -6.02 12.38 -1.57
N LEU A 18 -6.16 13.40 -2.41
CA LEU A 18 -5.32 13.65 -3.56
C LEU A 18 -4.91 15.12 -3.57
N ALA A 19 -3.62 15.40 -3.67
CA ALA A 19 -3.06 16.77 -3.63
C ALA A 19 -3.59 17.61 -2.45
N GLY A 20 -3.80 16.99 -1.29
CA GLY A 20 -4.30 17.66 -0.08
C GLY A 20 -5.80 17.93 -0.05
N LYS A 21 -6.57 17.49 -1.04
CA LYS A 21 -8.02 17.59 -1.09
C LYS A 21 -8.67 16.22 -0.90
N ALA A 22 -9.73 16.17 -0.10
CA ALA A 22 -10.53 14.97 0.10
C ALA A 22 -11.67 14.90 -0.92
N HIS A 23 -11.80 13.76 -1.57
CA HIS A 23 -12.88 13.42 -2.49
C HIS A 23 -13.70 12.28 -1.87
N GLN A 24 -15.03 12.40 -1.86
CA GLN A 24 -15.93 11.50 -1.13
C GLN A 24 -17.16 11.06 -1.95
N THR A 25 -17.28 11.53 -3.18
CA THR A 25 -18.48 11.28 -4.02
C THR A 25 -18.26 10.02 -4.87
N TRP A 26 -18.31 8.86 -4.25
CA TRP A 26 -18.14 7.57 -4.92
C TRP A 26 -19.49 6.88 -5.10
N SER A 27 -19.69 6.21 -6.24
CA SER A 27 -20.83 5.31 -6.47
C SER A 27 -20.56 3.91 -5.94
N SER A 28 -19.31 3.47 -5.97
CA SER A 28 -18.84 2.22 -5.38
C SER A 28 -17.36 2.30 -5.01
N TYR A 29 -16.94 1.42 -4.10
CA TYR A 29 -15.54 1.26 -3.75
C TYR A 29 -15.26 -0.20 -3.39
N GLU A 30 -14.01 -0.59 -3.59
CA GLU A 30 -13.47 -1.88 -3.21
C GLU A 30 -12.04 -1.67 -2.67
N ILE A 31 -11.71 -2.31 -1.57
CA ILE A 31 -10.37 -2.30 -0.98
C ILE A 31 -10.05 -3.74 -0.62
N ASP A 32 -9.02 -4.28 -1.26
CA ASP A 32 -8.53 -5.63 -1.03
C ASP A 32 -7.19 -5.56 -0.31
N SER A 33 -7.13 -6.16 0.88
CA SER A 33 -5.95 -6.16 1.73
C SER A 33 -5.72 -7.55 2.30
N ASP A 34 -4.59 -8.16 1.92
CA ASP A 34 -4.18 -9.48 2.37
C ASP A 34 -2.72 -9.45 2.83
N LEU A 35 -2.48 -9.90 4.06
CA LEU A 35 -1.13 -9.96 4.62
C LEU A 35 -0.16 -10.84 3.80
N LEU A 36 -0.66 -11.83 3.08
CA LEU A 36 0.14 -12.78 2.30
C LEU A 36 0.36 -12.32 0.86
N THR A 37 -0.46 -11.41 0.38
CA THR A 37 -0.39 -10.85 -0.96
C THR A 37 0.22 -9.44 -0.89
N PRO A 38 1.39 -9.21 -1.51
CA PRO A 38 1.97 -7.87 -1.51
C PRO A 38 1.18 -6.93 -2.40
N ALA A 39 1.17 -5.66 -2.01
CA ALA A 39 0.47 -4.57 -2.67
C ALA A 39 -1.06 -4.67 -2.55
N ASP A 40 -1.57 -4.20 -1.40
CA ASP A 40 -3.00 -3.99 -1.20
C ASP A 40 -3.59 -3.17 -2.35
N ALA A 41 -4.70 -3.62 -2.91
CA ALA A 41 -5.34 -3.01 -4.06
C ALA A 41 -6.58 -2.21 -3.65
N TRP A 42 -6.93 -1.22 -4.46
CA TRP A 42 -8.16 -0.45 -4.28
C TRP A 42 -8.75 -0.02 -5.61
N GLN A 43 -10.08 0.09 -5.64
CA GLN A 43 -10.84 0.61 -6.75
C GLN A 43 -11.93 1.55 -6.24
N LEU A 44 -12.10 2.67 -6.93
CA LEU A 44 -13.15 3.65 -6.67
C LEU A 44 -13.84 3.99 -7.97
N GLN A 45 -15.18 4.04 -7.95
CA GLN A 45 -15.97 4.44 -9.10
C GLN A 45 -16.81 5.66 -8.76
N LEU A 46 -16.87 6.61 -9.67
CA LEU A 46 -17.74 7.79 -9.54
C LEU A 46 -18.40 8.14 -10.86
N GLY A 47 -19.59 8.75 -10.78
CA GLY A 47 -20.19 9.40 -11.92
C GLY A 47 -19.57 10.76 -12.16
N LEU A 48 -19.31 11.12 -13.41
CA LEU A 48 -18.84 12.43 -13.84
C LEU A 48 -19.97 13.16 -14.58
N PRO A 49 -20.87 13.85 -13.89
CA PRO A 49 -22.00 14.54 -14.54
C PRO A 49 -21.53 15.62 -15.53
N ASP A 50 -20.38 16.23 -15.28
CA ASP A 50 -19.83 17.28 -16.14
C ASP A 50 -18.79 16.80 -17.16
N GLY A 51 -18.50 15.49 -17.20
CA GLY A 51 -17.57 14.85 -18.15
C GLY A 51 -16.14 15.40 -18.12
N ARG A 52 -15.73 16.04 -17.02
CA ARG A 52 -14.39 16.63 -16.91
C ARG A 52 -13.59 15.97 -15.79
N LEU A 53 -12.47 15.36 -16.15
CA LEU A 53 -11.48 14.89 -15.22
C LEU A 53 -10.78 16.07 -14.51
N PRO A 54 -10.74 16.08 -13.17
CA PRO A 54 -9.88 17.04 -12.47
C PRO A 54 -8.42 16.86 -12.91
N ALA A 55 -7.73 17.97 -13.24
CA ALA A 55 -6.33 17.91 -13.71
C ALA A 55 -5.32 17.28 -12.73
N VAL A 56 -5.73 17.11 -11.48
CA VAL A 56 -4.92 16.45 -10.44
C VAL A 56 -5.00 14.92 -10.48
N LEU A 57 -5.98 14.37 -11.20
CA LEU A 57 -6.13 12.93 -11.43
C LEU A 57 -5.21 12.53 -12.57
N GLN A 58 -4.09 11.92 -12.24
CA GLN A 58 -3.15 11.35 -13.19
C GLN A 58 -2.54 10.09 -12.61
N GLU A 59 -2.19 9.16 -13.49
CA GLU A 59 -1.48 7.95 -13.13
C GLU A 59 -0.17 8.30 -12.38
N GLY A 60 0.17 7.50 -11.38
CA GLY A 60 1.32 7.74 -10.52
C GLY A 60 1.07 8.74 -9.39
N ALA A 61 -0.06 9.49 -9.38
CA ALA A 61 -0.36 10.43 -8.32
C ALA A 61 -0.46 9.73 -6.96
N ALA A 62 0.18 10.33 -5.94
CA ALA A 62 0.14 9.81 -4.58
C ALA A 62 -1.24 10.06 -3.95
N VAL A 63 -1.77 9.04 -3.31
CA VAL A 63 -3.09 9.07 -2.67
C VAL A 63 -3.05 8.49 -1.26
N GLN A 64 -4.05 8.90 -0.46
CA GLN A 64 -4.37 8.25 0.80
C GLN A 64 -5.85 7.92 0.82
N LEU A 65 -6.17 6.67 1.12
CA LEU A 65 -7.53 6.21 1.34
C LEU A 65 -7.84 6.21 2.83
N ARG A 66 -9.00 6.76 3.18
CA ARG A 66 -9.51 6.80 4.55
C ARG A 66 -10.94 6.30 4.59
N ILE A 67 -11.30 5.67 5.70
CA ILE A 67 -12.67 5.36 6.09
C ILE A 67 -12.94 6.15 7.36
N GLY A 68 -13.87 7.09 7.30
CA GLY A 68 -14.04 8.07 8.36
C GLY A 68 -12.74 8.82 8.66
N ARG A 69 -12.23 8.64 9.88
CA ARG A 69 -10.96 9.25 10.33
C ARG A 69 -9.75 8.35 10.15
N GLU A 70 -9.96 7.06 9.92
CA GLU A 70 -8.88 6.10 9.82
C GLU A 70 -8.19 6.12 8.46
N LEU A 71 -6.87 6.16 8.48
CA LEU A 71 -6.06 5.93 7.29
C LEU A 71 -6.02 4.42 7.02
N VAL A 72 -6.59 4.00 5.89
CA VAL A 72 -6.63 2.60 5.49
C VAL A 72 -5.42 2.23 4.64
N LEU A 73 -5.09 3.11 3.66
CA LEU A 73 -4.04 2.82 2.71
C LEU A 73 -3.34 4.11 2.26
N THR A 74 -2.05 4.04 2.02
CA THR A 74 -1.26 5.06 1.32
C THR A 74 -0.63 4.44 0.08
N GLY A 75 -0.92 4.99 -1.09
CA GLY A 75 -0.49 4.40 -2.35
C GLY A 75 -0.48 5.37 -3.50
N ARG A 76 -0.69 4.84 -4.69
CA ARG A 76 -0.71 5.60 -5.95
C ARG A 76 -1.88 5.16 -6.81
N ILE A 77 -2.27 6.02 -7.75
CA ILE A 77 -3.16 5.67 -8.85
C ILE A 77 -2.34 4.90 -9.88
N ASP A 78 -2.74 3.69 -10.19
CA ASP A 78 -2.12 2.88 -11.24
C ASP A 78 -2.80 3.10 -12.58
N ASP A 79 -4.15 3.25 -12.57
CA ASP A 79 -4.96 3.31 -13.78
C ASP A 79 -6.19 4.21 -13.60
N ILE A 80 -6.57 4.88 -14.69
CA ILE A 80 -7.72 5.77 -14.76
C ILE A 80 -8.55 5.39 -16.00
N GLU A 81 -9.68 4.73 -15.78
CA GLU A 81 -10.62 4.41 -16.85
C GLU A 81 -11.76 5.45 -16.90
N ASP A 82 -11.93 6.06 -18.04
CA ASP A 82 -13.02 7.01 -18.33
C ASP A 82 -13.84 6.52 -19.54
N PRO A 83 -14.66 5.47 -19.37
CA PRO A 83 -15.51 4.97 -20.45
C PRO A 83 -16.62 5.97 -20.75
N ILE A 84 -16.68 6.43 -21.99
CA ILE A 84 -17.79 7.23 -22.52
C ILE A 84 -18.81 6.27 -23.11
N GLU A 85 -19.82 5.90 -22.34
CA GLU A 85 -20.92 5.06 -22.82
C GLU A 85 -22.24 5.86 -22.84
N HIS A 86 -22.85 5.99 -24.04
CA HIS A 86 -24.24 6.40 -24.28
C HIS A 86 -24.85 7.38 -23.25
N GLY A 87 -24.19 8.50 -22.98
CA GLY A 87 -24.73 9.57 -22.13
C GLY A 87 -24.49 9.43 -20.62
N ALA A 88 -23.79 8.38 -20.20
CA ALA A 88 -23.30 8.25 -18.83
C ALA A 88 -21.77 8.28 -18.82
N HIS A 89 -21.20 9.24 -18.11
CA HIS A 89 -19.77 9.28 -17.83
C HIS A 89 -19.53 8.65 -16.46
N SER A 90 -18.77 7.57 -16.43
CA SER A 90 -18.28 6.96 -15.19
C SER A 90 -16.76 6.99 -15.19
N LEU A 91 -16.18 7.30 -14.05
CA LEU A 91 -14.74 7.27 -13.84
C LEU A 91 -14.42 6.14 -12.88
N THR A 92 -13.51 5.28 -13.29
CA THR A 92 -12.96 4.24 -12.41
C THR A 92 -11.50 4.54 -12.16
N LEU A 93 -11.15 4.68 -10.89
CA LEU A 93 -9.77 4.83 -10.43
C LEU A 93 -9.34 3.52 -9.79
N ARG A 94 -8.18 3.01 -10.20
CA ARG A 94 -7.54 1.84 -9.59
C ARG A 94 -6.16 2.18 -9.12
N GLY A 95 -5.73 1.52 -8.07
CA GLY A 95 -4.37 1.67 -7.59
C GLY A 95 -4.02 0.66 -6.53
N ARG A 96 -2.78 0.74 -6.10
CA ARG A 96 -2.23 -0.14 -5.07
C ARG A 96 -1.49 0.69 -4.03
N ASP A 97 -1.15 0.04 -2.94
CA ASP A 97 -0.32 0.64 -1.89
C ASP A 97 1.14 0.81 -2.34
N GLY A 98 1.99 1.32 -1.45
CA GLY A 98 3.40 1.58 -1.75
C GLY A 98 4.23 0.31 -1.99
N ALA A 99 3.72 -0.90 -1.71
CA ALA A 99 4.41 -2.15 -2.01
C ALA A 99 4.40 -2.49 -3.50
N ALA A 100 3.50 -1.88 -4.29
CA ALA A 100 3.43 -2.10 -5.73
C ALA A 100 4.79 -1.91 -6.41
N VAL A 101 5.54 -0.89 -6.04
CA VAL A 101 6.89 -0.64 -6.60
C VAL A 101 7.87 -1.78 -6.29
N LEU A 102 7.69 -2.48 -5.18
CA LEU A 102 8.55 -3.63 -4.83
C LEU A 102 8.21 -4.87 -5.65
N VAL A 103 6.94 -5.02 -6.02
CA VAL A 103 6.46 -6.13 -6.86
C VAL A 103 6.84 -5.92 -8.31
N ASP A 104 6.62 -4.70 -8.82
CA ASP A 104 6.77 -4.38 -10.23
C ASP A 104 8.23 -4.12 -10.64
N CYS A 105 9.08 -3.71 -9.70
CA CYS A 105 10.49 -3.41 -9.99
C CYS A 105 11.41 -4.59 -9.69
N SER A 106 12.39 -4.79 -10.58
CA SER A 106 13.48 -5.73 -10.32
C SER A 106 14.32 -5.27 -9.14
N SER A 107 14.81 -6.23 -8.38
CA SER A 107 15.78 -5.98 -7.31
C SER A 107 17.09 -5.41 -7.89
N PRO A 108 17.73 -4.44 -7.22
CA PRO A 108 19.10 -4.07 -7.57
C PRO A 108 20.01 -5.29 -7.48
N ILE A 109 20.83 -5.50 -8.51
CA ILE A 109 21.80 -6.61 -8.53
C ILE A 109 22.96 -6.27 -7.58
N PHE A 110 23.16 -7.08 -6.56
CA PHE A 110 24.31 -6.94 -5.67
C PHE A 110 24.75 -8.30 -5.11
N THR A 111 26.01 -8.34 -4.72
CA THR A 111 26.54 -9.42 -3.89
C THR A 111 27.17 -8.78 -2.66
N ARG A 112 26.74 -9.22 -1.48
CA ARG A 112 27.24 -8.70 -0.20
C ARG A 112 27.65 -9.85 0.73
N ARG A 113 28.76 -9.65 1.42
CA ARG A 113 29.22 -10.57 2.47
C ARG A 113 28.91 -9.96 3.83
N GLN A 114 28.70 -10.81 4.83
CA GLN A 114 28.41 -10.41 6.21
C GLN A 114 27.24 -9.41 6.30
N ALA A 115 26.16 -9.68 5.54
CA ALA A 115 25.02 -8.79 5.46
C ALA A 115 23.96 -9.13 6.52
N THR A 116 23.47 -8.13 7.22
CA THR A 116 22.31 -8.22 8.09
C THR A 116 21.03 -8.02 7.27
N LEU A 117 19.86 -8.41 7.83
CA LEU A 117 18.57 -8.13 7.20
C LEU A 117 18.39 -6.63 6.95
N ALA A 118 18.78 -5.78 7.89
CA ALA A 118 18.68 -4.34 7.75
C ALA A 118 19.49 -3.80 6.56
N ASP A 119 20.69 -4.36 6.33
CA ASP A 119 21.52 -3.99 5.17
C ASP A 119 20.86 -4.35 3.85
N ILE A 120 20.29 -5.56 3.77
CA ILE A 120 19.60 -6.05 2.56
C ILE A 120 18.38 -5.19 2.27
N VAL A 121 17.54 -4.98 3.28
CA VAL A 121 16.34 -4.15 3.17
C VAL A 121 16.68 -2.73 2.73
N ALA A 122 17.67 -2.10 3.35
CA ALA A 122 18.10 -0.75 2.98
C ALA A 122 18.61 -0.69 1.53
N GLN A 123 19.34 -1.72 1.09
CA GLN A 123 19.89 -1.81 -0.27
C GLN A 123 18.79 -1.92 -1.34
N VAL A 124 17.70 -2.63 -1.04
CA VAL A 124 16.60 -2.88 -1.97
C VAL A 124 15.55 -1.76 -1.94
N VAL A 125 15.14 -1.34 -0.75
CA VAL A 125 13.96 -0.47 -0.56
C VAL A 125 14.25 1.00 -0.84
N ARG A 126 15.42 1.49 -0.42
CA ARG A 126 15.76 2.92 -0.57
C ARG A 126 15.86 3.41 -2.01
N PRO A 127 16.49 2.69 -2.94
CA PRO A 127 16.53 3.10 -4.35
C PRO A 127 15.15 3.21 -4.98
N LEU A 128 14.16 2.48 -4.46
CA LEU A 128 12.77 2.49 -4.92
C LEU A 128 11.90 3.56 -4.24
N GLY A 129 12.52 4.49 -3.51
CA GLY A 129 11.84 5.63 -2.89
C GLY A 129 11.14 5.35 -1.57
N LEU A 130 11.24 4.12 -1.02
CA LEU A 130 10.71 3.78 0.28
C LEU A 130 11.76 4.03 1.36
N SER A 131 11.56 5.05 2.18
CA SER A 131 12.52 5.47 3.20
C SER A 131 12.19 4.99 4.62
N LYS A 132 10.92 4.67 4.87
CA LYS A 132 10.44 4.25 6.19
C LYS A 132 10.56 2.74 6.32
N ILE A 133 11.48 2.28 7.16
CA ILE A 133 11.76 0.85 7.37
C ILE A 133 11.62 0.57 8.86
N ARG A 134 10.92 -0.51 9.20
CA ARG A 134 10.86 -1.07 10.55
C ARG A 134 11.14 -2.57 10.48
N ILE A 135 12.07 -3.02 11.28
CA ILE A 135 12.39 -4.45 11.43
C ILE A 135 12.14 -4.80 12.89
N ASP A 136 11.15 -5.65 13.11
CA ASP A 136 10.75 -6.10 14.45
C ASP A 136 11.25 -7.53 14.62
N ALA A 137 12.55 -7.66 14.81
CA ALA A 137 13.24 -8.93 14.99
C ALA A 137 14.01 -8.93 16.31
N ALA A 138 13.79 -9.95 17.12
CA ALA A 138 14.57 -10.13 18.36
C ALA A 138 16.06 -10.38 18.05
N HIS A 139 16.35 -11.05 16.93
CA HIS A 139 17.68 -11.31 16.43
C HIS A 139 17.72 -11.23 14.91
N SER A 140 18.75 -10.62 14.36
CA SER A 140 19.04 -10.63 12.93
C SER A 140 20.23 -11.53 12.66
N LEU A 141 20.01 -12.54 11.81
CA LEU A 141 21.10 -13.39 11.37
C LEU A 141 21.98 -12.63 10.40
N THR A 142 23.29 -12.66 10.64
CA THR A 142 24.27 -12.17 9.66
C THR A 142 24.53 -13.30 8.66
N ARG A 143 24.25 -13.06 7.39
CA ARG A 143 24.52 -14.03 6.32
C ARG A 143 25.93 -13.84 5.78
N GLU A 144 26.64 -14.96 5.62
CA GLU A 144 28.01 -14.96 5.10
C GLU A 144 28.04 -14.37 3.67
N LYS A 145 27.08 -14.73 2.84
CA LYS A 145 26.93 -14.20 1.48
C LYS A 145 25.45 -14.07 1.11
N VAL A 146 25.08 -12.93 0.57
CA VAL A 146 23.78 -12.67 -0.05
C VAL A 146 24.03 -12.24 -1.48
N SER A 147 23.38 -12.90 -2.43
CA SER A 147 23.43 -12.57 -3.84
C SER A 147 21.97 -12.47 -4.34
N VAL A 148 21.68 -11.44 -5.10
CA VAL A 148 20.42 -11.30 -5.82
C VAL A 148 20.59 -11.89 -7.21
N GLU A 149 19.65 -12.71 -7.64
CA GLU A 149 19.68 -13.31 -8.98
C GLU A 149 19.02 -12.36 -9.99
N PRO A 150 19.50 -12.36 -11.24
CA PRO A 150 18.84 -11.63 -12.30
C PRO A 150 17.42 -12.13 -12.51
N GLY A 151 16.44 -11.21 -12.46
CA GLY A 151 15.03 -11.53 -12.60
C GLY A 151 14.24 -11.51 -11.28
N ASP A 152 14.91 -11.51 -10.14
CA ASP A 152 14.21 -11.35 -8.85
C ASP A 152 13.55 -9.99 -8.77
N SER A 153 12.28 -9.96 -8.34
CA SER A 153 11.64 -8.70 -7.95
C SER A 153 12.24 -8.18 -6.64
N ALA A 154 12.08 -6.89 -6.39
CA ALA A 154 12.49 -6.31 -5.12
C ALA A 154 11.75 -6.97 -3.95
N TRP A 155 10.47 -7.30 -4.14
CA TRP A 155 9.67 -8.03 -3.14
C TRP A 155 10.23 -9.42 -2.85
N ASP A 156 10.55 -10.21 -3.89
CA ASP A 156 11.08 -11.57 -3.70
C ASP A 156 12.39 -11.55 -2.92
N THR A 157 13.29 -10.62 -3.24
CA THR A 157 14.54 -10.43 -2.49
C THR A 157 14.28 -10.13 -1.02
N LEU A 158 13.33 -9.24 -0.72
CA LEU A 158 12.96 -8.87 0.65
C LEU A 158 12.28 -10.01 1.39
N ARG A 159 11.36 -10.71 0.73
CA ARG A 159 10.68 -11.87 1.29
C ARG A 159 11.68 -12.95 1.67
N ASN A 160 12.53 -13.34 0.73
CA ASN A 160 13.55 -14.37 0.95
C ASN A 160 14.51 -14.01 2.09
N ALA A 161 14.89 -12.72 2.20
CA ALA A 161 15.73 -12.25 3.28
C ALA A 161 15.01 -12.26 4.64
N ALA A 162 13.73 -11.90 4.68
CA ALA A 162 12.91 -11.92 5.88
C ALA A 162 12.63 -13.35 6.34
N GLU A 163 12.17 -14.23 5.46
CA GLU A 163 11.89 -15.65 5.74
C GLU A 163 13.11 -16.38 6.29
N ALA A 164 14.28 -16.09 5.75
CA ALA A 164 15.53 -16.64 6.26
C ALA A 164 15.88 -16.23 7.72
N ASN A 165 15.23 -15.19 8.21
CA ASN A 165 15.28 -14.73 9.60
C ASN A 165 14.03 -15.15 10.41
N GLY A 166 13.15 -15.98 9.84
CA GLY A 166 11.89 -16.38 10.47
C GLY A 166 10.85 -15.26 10.56
N LEU A 167 10.96 -14.27 9.68
CA LEU A 167 10.11 -13.08 9.64
C LEU A 167 9.22 -13.09 8.40
N TRP A 168 8.09 -12.36 8.47
CA TRP A 168 7.26 -12.07 7.32
C TRP A 168 7.26 -10.57 7.04
N PRO A 169 7.48 -10.13 5.78
CA PRO A 169 7.47 -8.73 5.42
C PRO A 169 6.07 -8.28 5.02
N TRP A 170 5.71 -7.04 5.34
CA TRP A 170 4.51 -6.36 4.83
C TRP A 170 4.73 -4.85 4.77
N LEU A 171 3.90 -4.16 4.00
CA LEU A 171 3.82 -2.71 4.05
C LEU A 171 2.64 -2.31 4.94
N ASN A 172 2.83 -1.35 5.82
CA ASN A 172 1.74 -0.86 6.65
C ASN A 172 1.01 0.31 5.97
N ARG A 173 -0.16 0.66 6.49
CA ARG A 173 -1.03 1.73 5.98
C ARG A 173 -0.34 3.08 5.74
N THR A 174 0.76 3.35 6.41
CA THR A 174 1.55 4.59 6.26
C THR A 174 2.72 4.45 5.29
N ALA A 175 2.67 3.48 4.39
CA ALA A 175 3.74 3.16 3.44
C ALA A 175 5.10 2.90 4.13
N ARG A 176 5.08 2.20 5.28
CA ARG A 176 6.29 1.76 5.98
C ARG A 176 6.47 0.26 5.76
N TRP A 177 7.61 -0.13 5.22
CA TRP A 177 7.99 -1.54 5.19
C TRP A 177 8.23 -2.06 6.62
N SER A 178 7.64 -3.19 6.94
CA SER A 178 7.72 -3.82 8.26
C SER A 178 8.00 -5.31 8.11
N SER A 179 8.64 -5.90 9.10
CA SER A 179 8.76 -7.35 9.23
C SER A 179 8.75 -7.73 10.71
N ALA A 180 8.06 -8.79 11.04
CA ALA A 180 8.06 -9.35 12.38
C ALA A 180 8.02 -10.87 12.34
N GLY A 181 8.47 -11.49 13.44
CA GLY A 181 8.33 -12.91 13.65
C GLY A 181 6.86 -13.31 13.85
N ARG A 182 6.52 -14.57 13.54
CA ARG A 182 5.24 -15.16 13.93
C ARG A 182 5.16 -15.22 15.45
N THR A 183 4.64 -14.18 16.07
CA THR A 183 4.14 -14.30 17.44
C THR A 183 2.73 -14.83 17.35
N THR A 184 2.46 -15.99 17.96
CA THR A 184 1.14 -16.59 18.13
C THR A 184 0.27 -15.79 19.12
N SER A 185 0.57 -14.53 19.40
CA SER A 185 -0.32 -13.66 20.13
C SER A 185 -1.35 -13.11 19.16
N ALA A 186 -2.54 -13.71 19.18
CA ALA A 186 -3.71 -13.17 18.53
C ALA A 186 -3.91 -11.68 18.95
N HIS A 187 -3.51 -10.75 18.11
CA HIS A 187 -3.99 -9.39 18.24
C HIS A 187 -5.49 -9.43 17.94
N ARG A 188 -6.25 -9.42 19.02
CA ARG A 188 -7.70 -9.22 18.98
C ARG A 188 -7.93 -7.83 18.41
N TRP A 189 -8.56 -7.75 17.24
CA TRP A 189 -9.10 -6.49 16.73
C TRP A 189 -10.10 -5.96 17.76
N PRO A 190 -10.08 -4.68 18.11
CA PRO A 190 -11.18 -4.10 18.88
C PRO A 190 -12.44 -4.20 18.03
N ALA A 191 -13.51 -4.68 18.67
CA ALA A 191 -14.85 -4.78 18.11
C ALA A 191 -15.46 -3.39 17.92
#